data_52132efe54d1258fba107448dcafd00c
#
_entry.id   52132efe54d1258fba107448dcafd00c
#
_cell.length_a   1.000
_cell.length_b   1.000
_cell.length_c   1.000
_cell.angle_alpha   90.00
_cell.angle_beta   90.00
_cell.angle_gamma   90.00
#
_symmetry.space_group_name_H-M   'P 1'
#
loop_
_entity.id
_entity.type
_entity.pdbx_description
1 polymer ?
#
loop_
_entity_poly.entity_id
_entity_poly.type
_entity_poly.pdbx_seq_one_letter_code
_entity_poly.pdbx_strand_id
1 'polypeptide(L)' 'MQFQVTEIEFDFDDEEEMNEDEKNTITDECIGQVWEVIDEDDLIDEITCVTGWCIKSIDYRHVLV' A
#
# COMPACT_ATOMS: atom_id res chain seq x y z
N MET A 1 -0.29 -16.54 -2.14
CA MET A 1 0.02 -15.77 -3.36
C MET A 1 0.95 -14.62 -3.04
N GLN A 2 1.81 -14.27 -3.96
CA GLN A 2 2.69 -13.12 -3.81
C GLN A 2 2.27 -12.03 -4.79
N PHE A 3 2.12 -10.82 -4.26
CA PHE A 3 1.79 -9.64 -5.07
C PHE A 3 2.85 -8.57 -4.87
N GLN A 4 3.23 -7.91 -5.94
CA GLN A 4 4.12 -6.76 -5.88
C GLN A 4 3.31 -5.50 -6.14
N VAL A 5 3.37 -4.55 -5.21
CA VAL A 5 2.70 -3.25 -5.38
C VAL A 5 3.48 -2.43 -6.41
N THR A 6 2.81 -2.03 -7.47
CA THR A 6 3.40 -1.20 -8.52
C THR A 6 3.05 0.27 -8.33
N GLU A 7 1.87 0.54 -7.78
CA GLU A 7 1.43 1.89 -7.50
C GLU A 7 0.40 1.86 -6.38
N ILE A 8 0.41 2.84 -5.50
CA ILE A 8 -0.54 2.91 -4.40
C ILE A 8 -0.83 4.37 -4.03
N GLU A 9 -2.09 4.64 -3.72
CA GLU A 9 -2.52 5.92 -3.19
C GLU A 9 -3.28 5.69 -1.90
N PHE A 10 -2.83 6.34 -0.83
CA PHE A 10 -3.48 6.26 0.47
C PHE A 10 -4.45 7.42 0.67
N ASP A 11 -5.49 7.15 1.44
CA ASP A 11 -6.39 8.17 1.94
C ASP A 11 -5.89 8.63 3.31
N PHE A 12 -5.20 9.76 3.35
CA PHE A 12 -4.66 10.31 4.58
C PHE A 12 -5.67 11.16 5.34
N ASP A 13 -6.89 11.24 4.84
CA ASP A 13 -8.04 11.83 5.53
C ASP A 13 -7.80 13.25 6.05
N ASP A 14 -7.21 14.10 5.20
CA ASP A 14 -6.91 15.52 5.49
C ASP A 14 -6.08 15.73 6.76
N GLU A 15 -5.15 14.84 7.04
CA GLU A 15 -4.21 15.01 8.14
C GLU A 15 -3.33 16.24 7.90
N GLU A 16 -3.70 17.35 8.53
CA GLU A 16 -2.99 18.62 8.36
C GLU A 16 -1.57 18.59 8.93
N GLU A 17 -1.31 17.69 9.87
CA GLU A 17 0.01 17.52 10.49
C GLU A 17 1.01 16.80 9.60
N MET A 18 0.55 16.09 8.58
CA MET A 18 1.43 15.40 7.64
C MET A 18 1.72 16.29 6.43
N ASN A 19 3.00 16.48 6.14
CA ASN A 19 3.39 17.15 4.91
C ASN A 19 3.44 16.17 3.74
N GLU A 20 3.57 16.69 2.52
CA GLU A 20 3.60 15.86 1.31
C GLU A 20 4.80 14.93 1.28
N ASP A 21 5.94 15.33 1.83
CA ASP A 21 7.14 14.50 1.87
C ASP A 21 6.91 13.25 2.72
N GLU A 22 6.24 13.39 3.85
CA GLU A 22 5.88 12.24 4.70
C GLU A 22 4.93 11.29 4.00
N LYS A 23 3.91 11.84 3.33
CA LYS A 23 2.95 11.06 2.56
C LYS A 23 3.64 10.30 1.43
N ASN A 24 4.52 10.97 0.71
CA ASN A 24 5.28 10.34 -0.38
C ASN A 24 6.21 9.26 0.13
N THR A 25 6.84 9.46 1.28
CA THR A 25 7.71 8.46 1.88
C THR A 25 6.94 7.17 2.21
N ILE A 26 5.77 7.30 2.82
CA ILE A 26 4.92 6.16 3.15
C ILE A 26 4.51 5.42 1.88
N THR A 27 4.10 6.16 0.86
CA THR A 27 3.70 5.60 -0.44
C THR A 27 4.87 4.88 -1.11
N ASP A 28 6.03 5.52 -1.17
CA ASP A 28 7.22 4.96 -1.81
C ASP A 28 7.71 3.69 -1.11
N GLU A 29 7.60 3.62 0.21
CA GLU A 29 7.99 2.44 0.97
C GLU A 29 7.14 1.21 0.61
N CYS A 30 5.91 1.42 0.21
CA CYS A 30 5.01 0.33 -0.20
C CYS A 30 5.23 -0.10 -1.64
N ILE A 31 5.66 0.84 -2.51
CA ILE A 31 5.86 0.54 -3.93
C ILE A 31 7.09 -0.34 -4.10
N GLY A 32 6.92 -1.41 -4.88
CA GLY A 32 7.98 -2.37 -5.15
C GLY A 32 8.10 -3.49 -4.13
N GLN A 33 7.41 -3.40 -3.00
CA GLN A 33 7.42 -4.48 -2.01
C GLN A 33 6.56 -5.65 -2.48
N VAL A 34 7.01 -6.85 -2.14
CA VAL A 34 6.27 -8.08 -2.40
C VAL A 34 5.59 -8.52 -1.11
N TRP A 35 4.30 -8.78 -1.21
CA TRP A 35 3.48 -9.19 -0.08
C TRP A 35 2.98 -10.62 -0.29
N GLU A 36 3.15 -11.47 0.70
CA GLU A 36 2.60 -12.81 0.67
C GLU A 36 1.26 -12.83 1.39
N VAL A 37 0.20 -13.06 0.63
CA VAL A 37 -1.18 -13.00 1.13
C VAL A 37 -2.01 -14.09 0.44
N ILE A 38 -3.23 -14.28 0.93
CA ILE A 38 -4.13 -15.32 0.40
C ILE A 38 -4.76 -14.89 -0.92
N ASP A 39 -5.18 -13.63 -0.99
CA ASP A 39 -5.85 -13.06 -2.17
C ASP A 39 -5.67 -11.54 -2.19
N GLU A 40 -6.34 -10.91 -3.16
CA GLU A 40 -6.27 -9.46 -3.35
C GLU A 40 -6.85 -8.68 -2.17
N ASP A 41 -7.96 -9.15 -1.62
CA ASP A 41 -8.59 -8.50 -0.48
C ASP A 41 -7.68 -8.56 0.75
N ASP A 42 -7.01 -9.68 0.95
CA ASP A 42 -6.05 -9.85 2.03
C ASP A 42 -4.84 -8.94 1.85
N LEU A 43 -4.42 -8.70 0.61
CA LEU A 43 -3.35 -7.75 0.31
C LEU A 43 -3.69 -6.35 0.82
N ILE A 44 -4.89 -5.88 0.54
CA ILE A 44 -5.37 -4.57 0.97
C ILE A 44 -5.42 -4.49 2.49
N ASP A 45 -5.99 -5.52 3.12
CA ASP A 45 -6.08 -5.58 4.58
C ASP A 45 -4.69 -5.58 5.24
N GLU A 46 -3.76 -6.33 4.70
CA GLU A 46 -2.40 -6.43 5.24
C GLU A 46 -1.68 -5.09 5.16
N ILE A 47 -1.75 -4.41 4.02
CA ILE A 47 -1.13 -3.10 3.86
C ILE A 47 -1.77 -2.09 4.81
N THR A 48 -3.08 -2.10 4.92
CA THR A 48 -3.79 -1.22 5.85
C THR A 48 -3.37 -1.46 7.29
N CYS A 49 -3.23 -2.71 7.69
CA CYS A 49 -2.77 -3.09 9.03
C CYS A 49 -1.35 -2.61 9.31
N VAL A 50 -0.44 -2.79 8.35
CA VAL A 50 0.97 -2.44 8.53
C VAL A 50 1.18 -0.93 8.54
N THR A 51 0.52 -0.21 7.63
CA THR A 51 0.70 1.24 7.51
C THR A 51 -0.19 2.04 8.44
N GLY A 52 -1.34 1.48 8.83
CA GLY A 52 -2.36 2.20 9.59
C GLY A 52 -3.20 3.16 8.78
N TRP A 53 -3.04 3.19 7.46
CA TRP A 53 -3.77 4.08 6.57
C TRP A 53 -4.68 3.32 5.62
N CYS A 54 -5.85 3.90 5.34
CA CYS A 54 -6.76 3.35 4.35
C CYS A 54 -6.20 3.55 2.93
N ILE A 55 -6.42 2.59 2.07
CA ILE A 55 -5.99 2.64 0.68
C ILE A 55 -7.10 3.25 -0.16
N LYS A 56 -6.78 4.30 -0.91
CA LYS A 56 -7.70 4.93 -1.84
C LYS A 56 -7.70 4.23 -3.19
N SER A 57 -6.51 3.93 -3.68
CA SER A 57 -6.36 3.11 -4.89
C SER A 57 -5.04 2.35 -4.83
N ILE A 58 -4.98 1.23 -5.52
CA ILE A 58 -3.78 0.40 -5.54
C ILE A 58 -3.69 -0.33 -6.88
N ASP A 59 -2.48 -0.36 -7.43
CA ASP A 59 -2.12 -1.22 -8.55
C ASP A 59 -1.05 -2.20 -8.09
N TYR A 60 -1.19 -3.43 -8.49
CA TYR A 60 -0.29 -4.51 -8.12
C TYR A 60 -0.24 -5.54 -9.22
N ARG A 61 0.75 -6.41 -9.15
CA ARG A 61 0.86 -7.53 -10.06
C ARG A 61 1.07 -8.82 -9.27
N HIS A 62 0.58 -9.91 -9.81
CA HIS A 62 0.82 -11.24 -9.25
C HIS A 62 2.24 -11.67 -9.56
N VAL A 63 3.01 -11.99 -8.54
CA VAL A 63 4.38 -12.47 -8.71
C VAL A 63 4.31 -13.99 -8.87
N LEU A 64 4.71 -14.47 -10.03
CA LEU A 64 4.79 -15.90 -10.32
C LEU A 64 6.15 -16.42 -9.87
N VAL A 65 6.11 -17.40 -9.01
CA VAL A 65 7.33 -18.01 -8.47
C VAL A 65 7.55 -19.36 -9.10
#